data_7af0fdd267905f04817a357777d0acb2
#
_entry.id   7af0fdd267905f04817a357777d0acb2
#
_cell.length_a   1.000
_cell.length_b   1.000
_cell.length_c   1.000
_cell.angle_alpha   90.00
_cell.angle_beta   90.00
_cell.angle_gamma   90.00
#
_symmetry.space_group_name_H-M   'P 1'
#
loop_
_entity.id
_entity.type
_entity.pdbx_description
1 polymer ?
#
loop_
_entity_poly.entity_id
_entity_poly.type
_entity_poly.pdbx_seq_one_letter_code
_entity_poly.pdbx_strand_id
1 'polypeptide(L)'
;MTRTRVIGSRVGLGFRCRAGVVADPKRPEGAGRMERPEQGLGEPDSHPRANGCSLTGYGALRNGYVRGLPETETEIHHIAHNGGLYKRPFNEAFEETPMLVAVLTYVGYGVLTLFGYLRDFLRQWKIEKCNHASEREEQKDFVPLYQDFENFYTRNLYMRIRDSWNRPICSVPGAKVDMMERLSHDYNWTFTYTGRVIKDVINMGSYNYLGFAQNTGICKEAAAKVLTQYGAGVCSTRQEMGNLDKHEELEKLVARFLGVEAAMTYGMGFSTNSMNIPALVGKGCLILSDELNHASLVLGARLSGATIRIFKHNNMQSLEKLLRDAIVHGQPRTRRPWKKILILVEGIYSMEGSIVRLPEVIALKKKYKSYLYLDEAHSIGALGLTGRGVVEYFGLNPEDVDVMMGTFTKSFGAAGGYIGGKKELIDYLRTHSHSAVYAASLSPPVMEQILTSMKCIMGEDGTTFGKECVQQLAENTRYFRRRLKEMGFIIYGNEDSPVVPLMLYMPAKIGAFGREMLKRNIGVVVVGFPATPIIESRARFCVSAAHTKEILDIVLKELDEVADLLQLKYSRHRLVPLLDRPFDETTYEETED
;
A
#
# COMPACT_ATOMS: atom_id res chain seq x y z
N MET A 1 -14.14 -37.96 -18.86
CA MET A 1 -13.91 -38.27 -17.45
C MET A 1 -12.44 -38.56 -17.26
N THR A 2 -11.68 -37.58 -16.83
CA THR A 2 -10.34 -37.80 -16.24
C THR A 2 -9.99 -36.51 -15.46
N ARG A 3 -10.05 -36.59 -14.15
CA ARG A 3 -9.70 -35.50 -13.23
C ARG A 3 -8.18 -35.37 -13.16
N THR A 4 -7.63 -34.30 -13.70
CA THR A 4 -6.25 -33.92 -13.49
C THR A 4 -6.17 -33.08 -12.21
N ARG A 5 -5.56 -33.63 -11.17
CA ARG A 5 -5.21 -32.91 -9.94
C ARG A 5 -4.06 -31.95 -10.25
N VAL A 6 -4.34 -30.68 -10.20
CA VAL A 6 -3.28 -29.65 -10.17
C VAL A 6 -2.67 -29.68 -8.77
N ILE A 7 -1.42 -30.09 -8.68
CA ILE A 7 -0.60 -30.00 -7.48
C ILE A 7 -0.15 -28.54 -7.35
N GLY A 8 -0.86 -27.79 -6.54
CA GLY A 8 -0.44 -26.45 -6.12
C GLY A 8 0.73 -26.57 -5.16
N SER A 9 1.94 -26.29 -5.62
CA SER A 9 3.11 -26.13 -4.77
C SER A 9 2.97 -24.86 -3.94
N ARG A 10 2.53 -25.00 -2.70
CA ARG A 10 2.63 -23.97 -1.68
C ARG A 10 4.11 -23.79 -1.33
N VAL A 11 4.77 -22.82 -1.93
CA VAL A 11 6.01 -22.25 -1.40
C VAL A 11 5.59 -21.27 -0.31
N GLY A 12 5.31 -21.80 0.87
CA GLY A 12 5.15 -21.00 2.07
C GLY A 12 6.52 -20.53 2.53
N LEU A 13 6.80 -19.24 2.43
CA LEU A 13 7.90 -18.59 3.16
C LEU A 13 7.57 -18.64 4.65
N GLY A 14 7.89 -19.77 5.26
CA GLY A 14 7.76 -19.99 6.69
C GLY A 14 8.96 -19.42 7.43
N PHE A 15 8.91 -18.16 7.83
CA PHE A 15 9.77 -17.67 8.90
C PHE A 15 9.32 -18.32 10.22
N ARG A 16 9.89 -19.47 10.56
CA ARG A 16 9.84 -20.03 11.91
C ARG A 16 10.95 -19.40 12.73
N CYS A 17 10.66 -18.31 13.41
CA CYS A 17 11.40 -17.95 14.62
C CYS A 17 11.08 -19.01 15.69
N ARG A 18 11.98 -19.95 15.94
CA ARG A 18 12.02 -20.70 17.19
C ARG A 18 12.45 -19.73 18.29
N ALA A 19 11.53 -19.40 19.17
CA ALA A 19 11.88 -18.81 20.45
C ALA A 19 12.81 -19.79 21.20
N GLY A 20 14.08 -19.47 21.24
CA GLY A 20 15.03 -20.13 22.12
C GLY A 20 14.67 -19.78 23.55
N VAL A 21 14.43 -20.79 24.35
CA VAL A 21 14.30 -20.71 25.82
C VAL A 21 15.65 -20.23 26.34
N VAL A 22 15.71 -18.98 26.80
CA VAL A 22 16.86 -18.45 27.54
C VAL A 22 16.77 -19.03 28.95
N ALA A 23 17.75 -19.84 29.31
CA ALA A 23 17.92 -20.38 30.65
C ALA A 23 18.25 -19.25 31.64
N ASP A 24 17.56 -19.28 32.76
CA ASP A 24 17.69 -18.40 33.92
C ASP A 24 19.07 -18.61 34.61
N PRO A 25 19.87 -17.58 34.86
CA PRO A 25 21.05 -17.72 35.71
C PRO A 25 20.68 -17.45 37.17
N LYS A 26 20.95 -18.45 37.99
CA LYS A 26 21.00 -18.59 39.43
C LYS A 26 21.01 -17.30 40.26
N ARG A 27 20.04 -17.23 41.20
CA ARG A 27 20.06 -16.34 42.39
C ARG A 27 21.21 -16.73 43.35
N PRO A 28 21.84 -15.77 44.02
CA PRO A 28 22.47 -16.03 45.32
C PRO A 28 21.50 -15.74 46.44
N GLU A 29 21.48 -16.63 47.42
CA GLU A 29 20.80 -16.52 48.71
C GLU A 29 21.46 -15.46 49.59
N GLY A 30 20.66 -14.69 50.33
CA GLY A 30 21.18 -13.77 51.38
C GLY A 30 20.06 -12.97 52.05
N ALA A 31 19.72 -13.40 53.22
CA ALA A 31 18.75 -12.96 54.20
C ALA A 31 18.56 -11.46 54.44
N GLY A 32 17.31 -11.10 54.81
CA GLY A 32 17.00 -9.77 55.37
C GLY A 32 15.49 -9.59 55.58
N ARG A 33 14.98 -10.11 56.66
CA ARG A 33 13.63 -9.88 57.21
C ARG A 33 13.54 -8.47 57.78
N MET A 34 12.58 -7.65 57.39
CA MET A 34 12.07 -6.55 58.20
C MET A 34 10.57 -6.34 57.98
N GLU A 35 9.94 -6.03 59.08
CA GLU A 35 8.55 -6.13 59.50
C GLU A 35 7.66 -5.02 58.89
N ARG A 36 6.35 -5.39 58.83
CA ARG A 36 5.22 -4.45 58.64
C ARG A 36 5.00 -3.62 59.93
N PRO A 37 4.27 -2.49 59.82
CA PRO A 37 3.18 -2.27 60.76
C PRO A 37 1.82 -2.13 60.08
N GLU A 38 0.85 -2.81 60.69
CA GLU A 38 -0.59 -2.64 60.55
C GLU A 38 -1.06 -1.35 61.26
N GLN A 39 -2.12 -0.76 60.75
CA GLN A 39 -3.21 -0.02 61.40
C GLN A 39 -4.06 0.57 60.29
N GLY A 40 -5.37 0.47 60.22
CA GLY A 40 -6.42 0.12 61.10
C GLY A 40 -7.71 0.79 60.61
N LEU A 41 -8.76 -0.01 60.37
CA LEU A 41 -10.19 0.22 60.56
C LEU A 41 -10.90 1.52 60.17
N GLY A 42 -11.95 1.40 59.37
CA GLY A 42 -13.03 2.36 59.28
C GLY A 42 -14.02 2.14 58.11
N GLU A 43 -14.93 1.14 58.24
CA GLU A 43 -16.29 1.20 57.66
C GLU A 43 -17.23 1.87 58.72
N PRO A 44 -18.48 2.38 58.39
CA PRO A 44 -19.51 1.70 57.62
C PRO A 44 -20.54 2.59 56.85
N ASP A 45 -21.41 1.85 56.11
CA ASP A 45 -22.85 2.12 55.84
C ASP A 45 -23.26 3.27 54.86
N SER A 46 -24.06 3.06 53.84
CA SER A 46 -25.39 2.47 53.81
C SER A 46 -25.96 2.47 52.36
N HIS A 47 -26.60 1.37 52.02
CA HIS A 47 -27.57 1.29 50.89
C HIS A 47 -28.86 2.09 51.16
N PRO A 48 -29.65 2.40 50.08
CA PRO A 48 -30.93 1.66 50.02
C PRO A 48 -31.26 1.05 48.66
N ARG A 49 -31.98 -0.06 48.79
CA ARG A 49 -32.70 -0.85 47.79
C ARG A 49 -33.89 -0.04 47.21
N ALA A 50 -34.33 -0.31 45.97
CA ALA A 50 -35.45 -1.22 45.70
C ALA A 50 -36.07 -1.00 44.32
N ASN A 51 -36.59 -2.11 43.80
CA ASN A 51 -37.73 -2.42 42.93
C ASN A 51 -37.41 -2.44 41.42
N GLY A 52 -37.50 -3.53 40.72
CA GLY A 52 -38.41 -4.69 40.79
C GLY A 52 -39.51 -4.61 39.76
N CYS A 53 -39.35 -5.32 38.60
CA CYS A 53 -40.49 -5.83 37.81
C CYS A 53 -39.92 -6.71 36.71
N SER A 54 -40.08 -7.90 36.80
CA SER A 54 -40.98 -9.01 36.47
C SER A 54 -40.80 -9.53 35.05
N LEU A 55 -40.32 -10.77 35.02
CA LEU A 55 -40.38 -11.74 33.93
C LEU A 55 -41.83 -12.08 33.59
N THR A 56 -42.18 -12.06 32.29
CA THR A 56 -43.09 -13.08 31.71
C THR A 56 -43.02 -13.03 30.19
N GLY A 57 -42.97 -14.23 29.56
CA GLY A 57 -43.44 -14.45 28.23
C GLY A 57 -42.57 -15.29 27.29
N TYR A 58 -42.47 -16.61 27.58
CA TYR A 58 -42.18 -17.61 26.56
C TYR A 58 -43.39 -17.75 25.64
N GLY A 59 -43.18 -17.49 24.33
CA GLY A 59 -44.20 -17.69 23.30
C GLY A 59 -43.60 -18.37 22.06
N ALA A 60 -44.18 -19.52 21.79
CA ALA A 60 -43.84 -20.56 20.84
C ALA A 60 -43.49 -20.14 19.42
N LEU A 61 -42.50 -20.84 18.87
CA LEU A 61 -42.19 -21.01 17.43
C LEU A 61 -43.44 -21.46 16.66
N ARG A 62 -43.83 -20.73 15.64
CA ARG A 62 -44.60 -21.24 14.50
C ARG A 62 -43.98 -20.78 13.19
N ASN A 63 -43.77 -21.75 12.33
CA ASN A 63 -43.32 -21.66 10.93
C ASN A 63 -43.99 -20.54 10.17
N GLY A 64 -43.19 -19.60 9.65
CA GLY A 64 -43.61 -18.63 8.65
C GLY A 64 -42.54 -18.54 7.57
N TYR A 65 -42.94 -18.90 6.36
CA TYR A 65 -42.23 -18.78 5.12
C TYR A 65 -41.31 -17.56 5.06
N VAL A 66 -40.02 -17.79 4.89
CA VAL A 66 -39.06 -16.76 4.50
C VAL A 66 -39.36 -16.39 3.05
N ARG A 67 -39.99 -15.26 2.83
CA ARG A 67 -40.01 -14.58 1.54
C ARG A 67 -38.60 -14.26 1.13
N GLY A 68 -38.29 -14.51 -0.14
CA GLY A 68 -36.99 -14.38 -0.74
C GLY A 68 -36.23 -13.10 -0.33
N LEU A 69 -34.98 -13.28 0.00
CA LEU A 69 -34.02 -12.17 0.11
C LEU A 69 -33.97 -11.46 -1.24
N PRO A 70 -34.06 -10.13 -1.30
CA PRO A 70 -33.81 -9.41 -2.53
C PRO A 70 -32.37 -9.69 -2.99
N GLU A 71 -32.22 -9.82 -4.28
CA GLU A 71 -30.95 -10.06 -4.95
C GLU A 71 -29.96 -8.93 -4.56
N THR A 72 -28.97 -9.30 -3.76
CA THR A 72 -28.06 -8.35 -3.09
C THR A 72 -27.18 -7.55 -4.06
N GLU A 73 -27.05 -7.98 -5.31
CA GLU A 73 -26.26 -7.27 -6.32
C GLU A 73 -26.96 -6.01 -6.84
N THR A 74 -28.28 -6.02 -7.01
CA THR A 74 -29.05 -4.87 -7.52
C THR A 74 -29.16 -3.75 -6.49
N GLU A 75 -29.29 -4.06 -5.20
CA GLU A 75 -29.38 -3.02 -4.15
C GLU A 75 -28.03 -2.34 -3.89
N ILE A 76 -26.92 -3.09 -3.99
CA ILE A 76 -25.56 -2.51 -3.81
C ILE A 76 -25.23 -1.57 -4.98
N HIS A 77 -25.62 -1.92 -6.21
CA HIS A 77 -25.52 -1.02 -7.36
C HIS A 77 -26.38 0.25 -7.18
N HIS A 78 -27.59 0.12 -6.62
CA HIS A 78 -28.46 1.29 -6.36
C HIS A 78 -27.93 2.23 -5.28
N ILE A 79 -27.26 1.72 -4.24
CA ILE A 79 -26.66 2.56 -3.19
C ILE A 79 -25.48 3.37 -3.74
N ALA A 80 -24.67 2.78 -4.62
CA ALA A 80 -23.60 3.50 -5.32
C ALA A 80 -24.10 4.54 -6.33
N HIS A 81 -25.31 4.36 -6.87
CA HIS A 81 -25.90 5.27 -7.86
C HIS A 81 -26.65 6.48 -7.27
N ASN A 82 -27.12 6.40 -6.02
CA ASN A 82 -28.06 7.42 -5.47
C ASN A 82 -27.43 8.61 -4.75
N GLY A 83 -26.12 8.79 -4.74
CA GLY A 83 -25.50 9.96 -4.08
C GLY A 83 -24.03 10.17 -4.37
N GLY A 84 -23.37 9.23 -5.04
CA GLY A 84 -21.94 9.28 -5.30
C GLY A 84 -21.61 9.92 -6.65
N LEU A 85 -20.43 10.49 -6.72
CA LEU A 85 -19.80 11.02 -7.92
C LEU A 85 -19.47 9.93 -8.96
N TYR A 86 -19.57 8.68 -8.56
CA TYR A 86 -19.26 7.53 -9.41
C TYR A 86 -20.47 7.16 -10.27
N LYS A 87 -20.48 7.67 -11.50
CA LYS A 87 -21.55 7.44 -12.49
C LYS A 87 -21.18 6.38 -13.55
N ARG A 88 -20.03 5.71 -13.43
CA ARG A 88 -19.50 4.78 -14.44
C ARG A 88 -19.49 3.35 -13.91
N PRO A 89 -19.61 2.33 -14.80
CA PRO A 89 -19.40 0.94 -14.39
C PRO A 89 -18.01 0.77 -13.76
N PHE A 90 -17.92 0.05 -12.63
CA PHE A 90 -16.66 -0.25 -11.95
C PHE A 90 -15.95 -1.39 -12.71
N ASN A 91 -15.21 -1.02 -13.75
CA ASN A 91 -14.48 -1.97 -14.59
C ASN A 91 -13.02 -2.05 -14.15
N GLU A 92 -12.59 -3.23 -13.77
CA GLU A 92 -11.22 -3.58 -13.45
C GLU A 92 -10.62 -4.40 -14.59
N ALA A 93 -9.53 -3.92 -15.20
CA ALA A 93 -8.88 -4.63 -16.30
C ALA A 93 -7.83 -5.60 -15.76
N PHE A 94 -8.11 -6.90 -15.88
CA PHE A 94 -7.15 -7.99 -15.68
C PHE A 94 -7.23 -8.93 -16.88
N GLU A 95 -6.54 -8.58 -17.96
CA GLU A 95 -6.42 -9.47 -19.11
C GLU A 95 -5.50 -10.65 -18.72
N GLU A 96 -5.98 -11.87 -18.98
CA GLU A 96 -5.21 -13.08 -18.68
C GLU A 96 -3.90 -13.15 -19.48
N THR A 97 -2.85 -13.63 -18.83
CA THR A 97 -1.55 -13.83 -19.47
C THR A 97 -1.68 -14.81 -20.64
N PRO A 98 -1.27 -14.46 -21.88
CA PRO A 98 -1.28 -15.40 -22.99
C PRO A 98 -0.48 -16.68 -22.65
N MET A 99 -1.05 -17.86 -22.90
CA MET A 99 -0.46 -19.15 -22.50
C MET A 99 0.99 -19.32 -22.95
N LEU A 100 1.29 -18.97 -24.20
CA LEU A 100 2.65 -19.05 -24.73
C LEU A 100 3.63 -18.16 -23.93
N VAL A 101 3.21 -16.95 -23.56
CA VAL A 101 4.02 -16.02 -22.78
C VAL A 101 4.25 -16.57 -21.38
N ALA A 102 3.24 -17.17 -20.74
CA ALA A 102 3.38 -17.82 -19.45
C ALA A 102 4.40 -18.98 -19.49
N VAL A 103 4.30 -19.86 -20.49
CA VAL A 103 5.25 -20.96 -20.68
C VAL A 103 6.68 -20.44 -20.88
N LEU A 104 6.87 -19.46 -21.78
CA LEU A 104 8.20 -18.87 -22.02
C LEU A 104 8.76 -18.16 -20.78
N THR A 105 7.90 -17.58 -19.94
CA THR A 105 8.32 -16.97 -18.67
C THR A 105 8.85 -18.02 -17.69
N TYR A 106 8.15 -19.14 -17.50
CA TYR A 106 8.63 -20.23 -16.64
C TYR A 106 9.92 -20.85 -17.19
N VAL A 107 10.01 -21.08 -18.52
CA VAL A 107 11.24 -21.55 -19.15
C VAL A 107 12.39 -20.56 -18.90
N GLY A 108 12.14 -19.25 -19.06
CA GLY A 108 13.12 -18.20 -18.80
C GLY A 108 13.67 -18.24 -17.36
N TYR A 109 12.79 -18.34 -16.37
CA TYR A 109 13.20 -18.49 -14.97
C TYR A 109 13.92 -19.83 -14.71
N GLY A 110 13.47 -20.92 -15.35
CA GLY A 110 14.14 -22.22 -15.28
C GLY A 110 15.58 -22.15 -15.79
N VAL A 111 15.81 -21.54 -16.94
CA VAL A 111 17.14 -21.30 -17.52
C VAL A 111 18.01 -20.45 -16.58
N LEU A 112 17.46 -19.33 -16.07
CA LEU A 112 18.19 -18.47 -15.12
C LEU A 112 18.58 -19.20 -13.84
N THR A 113 17.71 -20.07 -13.33
CA THR A 113 17.97 -20.88 -12.13
C THR A 113 19.06 -21.93 -12.40
N LEU A 114 18.99 -22.62 -13.54
CA LEU A 114 20.02 -23.59 -13.94
C LEU A 114 21.40 -22.94 -14.05
N PHE A 115 21.49 -21.81 -14.75
CA PHE A 115 22.72 -21.03 -14.83
C PHE A 115 23.17 -20.48 -13.48
N GLY A 116 22.22 -20.14 -12.59
CA GLY A 116 22.52 -19.74 -11.22
C GLY A 116 23.24 -20.84 -10.44
N TYR A 117 22.75 -22.08 -10.48
CA TYR A 117 23.40 -23.22 -9.84
C TYR A 117 24.75 -23.52 -10.46
N LEU A 118 24.88 -23.45 -11.80
CA LEU A 118 26.16 -23.61 -12.47
C LEU A 118 27.19 -22.58 -11.99
N ARG A 119 26.81 -21.31 -11.88
CA ARG A 119 27.68 -20.25 -11.38
C ARG A 119 28.06 -20.47 -9.91
N ASP A 120 27.13 -20.90 -9.07
CA ASP A 120 27.42 -21.20 -7.67
C ASP A 120 28.42 -22.38 -7.55
N PHE A 121 28.28 -23.41 -8.39
CA PHE A 121 29.25 -24.47 -8.49
C PHE A 121 30.67 -23.94 -8.89
N LEU A 122 30.75 -23.09 -9.91
CA LEU A 122 32.02 -22.47 -10.33
C LEU A 122 32.63 -21.59 -9.23
N ARG A 123 31.83 -20.92 -8.44
CA ARG A 123 32.27 -20.12 -7.28
C ARG A 123 32.80 -20.98 -6.15
N GLN A 124 32.17 -22.12 -5.87
CA GLN A 124 32.68 -23.09 -4.88
C GLN A 124 34.04 -23.60 -5.27
N TRP A 125 34.31 -23.79 -6.56
CA TRP A 125 35.60 -24.20 -7.10
C TRP A 125 36.58 -23.04 -7.27
N LYS A 126 36.23 -21.82 -6.82
CA LYS A 126 37.03 -20.60 -6.93
C LYS A 126 37.41 -20.21 -8.38
N ILE A 127 36.68 -20.72 -9.37
CA ILE A 127 36.84 -20.36 -10.78
C ILE A 127 36.21 -18.99 -11.03
N GLU A 128 35.04 -18.73 -10.42
CA GLU A 128 34.40 -17.43 -10.44
C GLU A 128 34.53 -16.72 -9.07
N LYS A 129 34.87 -15.42 -9.09
CA LYS A 129 34.99 -14.61 -7.88
C LYS A 129 33.63 -14.48 -7.20
N CYS A 130 33.58 -14.70 -5.88
CA CYS A 130 32.39 -14.57 -5.06
C CYS A 130 32.45 -13.27 -4.27
N ASN A 131 31.47 -12.38 -4.50
CA ASN A 131 31.37 -11.08 -3.84
C ASN A 131 30.17 -11.00 -2.87
N HIS A 132 29.48 -12.12 -2.61
CA HIS A 132 28.36 -12.11 -1.64
C HIS A 132 28.87 -12.17 -0.20
N ALA A 133 28.06 -11.67 0.72
CA ALA A 133 28.34 -11.78 2.14
C ALA A 133 28.38 -13.27 2.57
N SER A 134 29.43 -13.65 3.26
CA SER A 134 29.62 -14.99 3.82
C SER A 134 30.06 -14.88 5.27
N GLU A 135 29.79 -15.90 6.05
CA GLU A 135 30.28 -15.98 7.42
C GLU A 135 31.81 -15.99 7.43
N ARG A 136 32.39 -15.36 8.44
CA ARG A 136 33.85 -15.41 8.65
C ARG A 136 34.26 -16.81 9.10
N GLU A 137 35.52 -17.20 8.80
CA GLU A 137 36.08 -18.48 9.19
C GLU A 137 35.94 -18.76 10.69
N GLU A 138 36.15 -17.71 11.52
CA GLU A 138 36.04 -17.73 12.97
C GLU A 138 34.60 -17.92 13.50
N GLN A 139 33.63 -17.77 12.62
CA GLN A 139 32.20 -17.85 12.94
C GLN A 139 31.48 -19.06 12.33
N LYS A 140 32.22 -20.01 11.82
CA LYS A 140 31.64 -21.22 11.19
C LYS A 140 30.74 -22.03 12.11
N ASP A 141 31.04 -22.00 13.41
CA ASP A 141 30.26 -22.71 14.43
C ASP A 141 29.05 -21.91 14.96
N PHE A 142 28.90 -20.67 14.49
CA PHE A 142 27.74 -19.83 14.84
C PHE A 142 26.54 -20.18 13.98
N VAL A 143 25.34 -19.86 14.47
CA VAL A 143 24.13 -19.91 13.65
C VAL A 143 24.30 -18.92 12.49
N PRO A 144 24.12 -19.37 11.23
CA PRO A 144 24.34 -18.51 10.06
C PRO A 144 23.51 -17.23 10.12
N LEU A 145 24.15 -16.07 9.94
CA LEU A 145 23.51 -14.77 9.85
C LEU A 145 22.80 -14.60 8.50
N TYR A 146 23.35 -15.21 7.44
CA TYR A 146 22.83 -15.11 6.08
C TYR A 146 22.07 -16.36 5.68
N GLN A 147 20.87 -16.19 5.05
CA GLN A 147 20.05 -17.31 4.57
C GLN A 147 20.45 -17.70 3.14
N ASP A 148 20.65 -18.98 2.90
CA ASP A 148 21.13 -19.48 1.60
C ASP A 148 20.20 -19.17 0.43
N PHE A 149 18.89 -19.28 0.62
CA PHE A 149 17.94 -19.03 -0.46
C PHE A 149 17.90 -17.55 -0.89
N GLU A 150 17.85 -16.62 0.07
CA GLU A 150 17.90 -15.19 -0.23
C GLU A 150 19.22 -14.83 -0.92
N ASN A 151 20.30 -15.43 -0.49
CA ASN A 151 21.59 -15.28 -1.13
C ASN A 151 21.62 -15.81 -2.57
N PHE A 152 21.00 -16.97 -2.84
CA PHE A 152 20.92 -17.52 -4.20
C PHE A 152 20.17 -16.57 -5.15
N TYR A 153 18.99 -16.10 -4.75
CA TYR A 153 18.21 -15.14 -5.54
C TYR A 153 18.99 -13.85 -5.78
N THR A 154 19.54 -13.27 -4.72
CA THR A 154 20.28 -12.01 -4.79
C THR A 154 21.47 -12.12 -5.73
N ARG A 155 22.34 -13.14 -5.57
CA ARG A 155 23.57 -13.25 -6.35
C ARG A 155 23.37 -13.69 -7.80
N ASN A 156 22.29 -14.40 -8.13
CA ASN A 156 22.12 -14.98 -9.47
C ASN A 156 21.02 -14.31 -10.31
N LEU A 157 19.98 -13.77 -9.68
CA LEU A 157 18.84 -13.14 -10.38
C LEU A 157 18.81 -11.62 -10.18
N TYR A 158 18.74 -11.16 -8.92
CA TYR A 158 18.61 -9.73 -8.60
C TYR A 158 19.78 -8.91 -9.16
N MET A 159 21.01 -9.41 -9.05
CA MET A 159 22.20 -8.67 -9.54
C MET A 159 22.15 -8.39 -11.04
N ARG A 160 21.46 -9.20 -11.83
CA ARG A 160 21.35 -8.98 -13.30
C ARG A 160 20.62 -7.72 -13.68
N ILE A 161 19.72 -7.25 -12.81
CA ILE A 161 18.82 -6.12 -13.05
C ILE A 161 18.92 -5.04 -11.96
N ARG A 162 19.90 -5.18 -11.04
CA ARG A 162 20.11 -4.24 -9.93
C ARG A 162 20.38 -2.81 -10.39
N ASP A 163 20.98 -2.62 -11.57
CA ASP A 163 21.18 -1.32 -12.19
C ASP A 163 19.87 -0.57 -12.51
N SER A 164 18.74 -1.28 -12.59
CA SER A 164 17.42 -0.69 -12.80
C SER A 164 16.85 -0.03 -11.55
N TRP A 165 17.38 -0.33 -10.35
CA TRP A 165 16.90 0.20 -9.09
C TRP A 165 17.91 1.10 -8.39
N ASN A 166 17.43 1.90 -7.41
CA ASN A 166 18.24 2.79 -6.61
C ASN A 166 19.12 3.72 -7.45
N ARG A 167 18.60 4.20 -8.57
CA ARG A 167 19.27 5.21 -9.39
C ARG A 167 19.28 6.52 -8.63
N PRO A 168 20.45 7.13 -8.37
CA PRO A 168 20.52 8.34 -7.56
C PRO A 168 20.01 9.54 -8.34
N ILE A 169 19.03 10.23 -7.76
CA ILE A 169 18.46 11.48 -8.26
C ILE A 169 19.25 12.62 -7.62
N CYS A 170 19.63 13.63 -8.41
CA CYS A 170 20.34 14.81 -7.94
C CYS A 170 19.58 16.13 -8.19
N SER A 171 18.28 16.03 -8.40
CA SER A 171 17.35 17.15 -8.51
C SER A 171 16.04 16.86 -7.77
N VAL A 172 15.08 17.77 -7.88
CA VAL A 172 13.73 17.59 -7.37
C VAL A 172 13.00 16.47 -8.13
N PRO A 173 12.19 15.62 -7.47
CA PRO A 173 11.40 14.59 -8.13
C PRO A 173 10.13 15.16 -8.79
N GLY A 174 10.28 16.14 -9.69
CA GLY A 174 9.22 16.74 -10.49
C GLY A 174 8.82 15.87 -11.68
N ALA A 175 8.18 16.48 -12.69
CA ALA A 175 7.86 15.82 -13.97
C ALA A 175 9.11 15.35 -14.71
N LYS A 176 10.24 16.02 -14.49
CA LYS A 176 11.58 15.64 -14.95
C LYS A 176 12.53 15.59 -13.76
N VAL A 177 13.55 14.74 -13.86
CA VAL A 177 14.59 14.57 -12.83
C VAL A 177 15.97 14.50 -13.46
N ASP A 178 16.98 14.95 -12.74
CA ASP A 178 18.37 14.73 -13.06
C ASP A 178 18.89 13.52 -12.29
N MET A 179 19.62 12.65 -12.95
CA MET A 179 20.15 11.41 -12.35
C MET A 179 21.67 11.38 -12.47
N MET A 180 22.35 10.94 -11.43
CA MET A 180 23.78 10.68 -11.49
C MET A 180 24.04 9.41 -12.31
N GLU A 181 24.89 9.53 -13.34
CA GLU A 181 25.29 8.38 -14.12
C GLU A 181 26.23 7.47 -13.31
N ARG A 182 25.95 6.18 -13.33
CA ARG A 182 26.76 5.16 -12.68
C ARG A 182 27.01 3.99 -13.61
N LEU A 183 28.20 3.41 -13.53
CA LEU A 183 28.60 2.24 -14.29
C LEU A 183 29.00 1.11 -13.35
N SER A 184 28.83 -0.11 -13.81
CA SER A 184 29.32 -1.31 -13.12
C SER A 184 30.23 -2.10 -14.04
N HIS A 185 31.35 -2.58 -13.50
CA HIS A 185 32.33 -3.42 -14.19
C HIS A 185 32.34 -4.87 -13.67
N ASP A 186 31.46 -5.19 -12.72
CA ASP A 186 31.44 -6.46 -11.99
C ASP A 186 30.03 -7.07 -11.91
N TYR A 187 29.26 -6.99 -12.99
CA TYR A 187 27.88 -7.52 -13.06
C TYR A 187 26.94 -6.94 -11.98
N ASN A 188 27.01 -5.63 -11.75
CA ASN A 188 26.17 -4.88 -10.82
C ASN A 188 26.45 -5.18 -9.31
N TRP A 189 27.60 -5.74 -8.96
CA TRP A 189 28.00 -5.86 -7.56
C TRP A 189 28.37 -4.52 -6.96
N THR A 190 29.16 -3.72 -7.69
CA THR A 190 29.51 -2.36 -7.29
C THR A 190 29.18 -1.37 -8.41
N PHE A 191 28.93 -0.12 -8.02
CA PHE A 191 28.69 0.97 -8.95
C PHE A 191 29.71 2.08 -8.71
N THR A 192 30.28 2.59 -9.79
CA THR A 192 31.13 3.78 -9.79
C THR A 192 30.41 4.91 -10.49
N TYR A 193 30.46 6.11 -9.91
CA TYR A 193 29.89 7.30 -10.53
C TYR A 193 30.87 7.85 -11.56
N THR A 194 30.35 8.18 -12.75
CA THR A 194 31.17 8.74 -13.84
C THR A 194 31.45 10.22 -13.69
N GLY A 195 30.75 10.90 -12.79
CA GLY A 195 30.76 12.36 -12.66
C GLY A 195 29.80 13.07 -13.63
N ARG A 196 29.19 12.34 -14.57
CA ARG A 196 28.16 12.89 -15.45
C ARG A 196 26.78 12.83 -14.82
N VAL A 197 25.93 13.82 -15.20
CA VAL A 197 24.52 13.88 -14.83
C VAL A 197 23.71 13.71 -16.10
N ILE A 198 22.78 12.75 -16.07
CA ILE A 198 21.76 12.56 -17.10
C ILE A 198 20.65 13.55 -16.77
N LYS A 199 20.51 14.60 -17.57
CA LYS A 199 19.57 15.70 -17.32
C LYS A 199 18.20 15.45 -17.96
N ASP A 200 17.18 16.08 -17.39
CA ASP A 200 15.84 16.15 -17.96
C ASP A 200 15.19 14.79 -18.23
N VAL A 201 15.48 13.79 -17.40
CA VAL A 201 14.85 12.47 -17.50
C VAL A 201 13.38 12.58 -17.12
N ILE A 202 12.46 12.22 -18.01
CA ILE A 202 11.01 12.22 -17.73
C ILE A 202 10.72 11.22 -16.61
N ASN A 203 10.10 11.69 -15.56
CA ASN A 203 9.90 10.93 -14.32
C ASN A 203 8.56 10.21 -14.29
N MET A 204 8.50 8.98 -14.77
CA MET A 204 7.31 8.14 -14.71
C MET A 204 7.31 7.16 -13.52
N GLY A 205 8.25 7.32 -12.58
CA GLY A 205 8.45 6.38 -11.47
C GLY A 205 8.10 6.89 -10.09
N SER A 206 8.12 8.21 -9.86
CA SER A 206 7.81 8.82 -8.56
C SER A 206 6.31 8.92 -8.31
N TYR A 207 5.91 8.80 -7.03
CA TYR A 207 4.51 8.92 -6.62
C TYR A 207 4.05 10.37 -6.41
N ASN A 208 4.67 11.34 -7.04
CA ASN A 208 4.33 12.75 -6.93
C ASN A 208 3.06 13.07 -7.74
N TYR A 209 1.91 12.51 -7.32
CA TYR A 209 0.67 12.53 -8.09
C TYR A 209 0.19 13.93 -8.45
N LEU A 210 0.21 14.86 -7.50
CA LEU A 210 -0.26 16.23 -7.71
C LEU A 210 0.85 17.24 -8.06
N GLY A 211 2.11 16.79 -8.08
CA GLY A 211 3.23 17.65 -8.45
C GLY A 211 3.75 18.58 -7.34
N PHE A 212 3.32 18.42 -6.08
CA PHE A 212 3.74 19.30 -4.99
C PHE A 212 5.18 19.10 -4.51
N ALA A 213 5.86 18.02 -4.88
CA ALA A 213 7.28 17.86 -4.60
C ALA A 213 8.11 18.71 -5.58
N GLN A 214 8.17 20.01 -5.32
CA GLN A 214 8.89 21.00 -6.14
C GLN A 214 9.74 21.92 -5.26
N ASN A 215 10.77 22.53 -5.87
CA ASN A 215 11.66 23.50 -5.23
C ASN A 215 11.28 24.97 -5.52
N THR A 216 10.10 25.18 -6.04
CA THR A 216 9.53 26.50 -6.37
C THR A 216 8.08 26.57 -5.88
N GLY A 217 7.51 27.77 -5.82
CA GLY A 217 6.12 27.98 -5.47
C GLY A 217 5.82 28.00 -3.97
N ILE A 218 4.53 28.06 -3.66
CA ILE A 218 4.02 28.36 -2.31
C ILE A 218 4.47 27.37 -1.23
N CYS A 219 4.51 26.09 -1.53
CA CYS A 219 4.93 25.06 -0.57
C CYS A 219 6.39 25.23 -0.14
N LYS A 220 7.30 25.46 -1.11
CA LYS A 220 8.73 25.71 -0.83
C LYS A 220 8.93 26.98 -0.01
N GLU A 221 8.23 28.06 -0.35
CA GLU A 221 8.35 29.34 0.35
C GLU A 221 7.85 29.24 1.80
N ALA A 222 6.72 28.58 2.03
CA ALA A 222 6.18 28.32 3.35
C ALA A 222 7.13 27.46 4.20
N ALA A 223 7.65 26.36 3.62
CA ALA A 223 8.60 25.49 4.30
C ALA A 223 9.90 26.21 4.65
N ALA A 224 10.42 27.08 3.79
CA ALA A 224 11.61 27.89 4.06
C ALA A 224 11.39 28.90 5.21
N LYS A 225 10.21 29.52 5.25
CA LYS A 225 9.82 30.43 6.35
C LYS A 225 9.76 29.70 7.69
N VAL A 226 9.13 28.53 7.73
CA VAL A 226 9.02 27.74 8.97
C VAL A 226 10.38 27.19 9.40
N LEU A 227 11.24 26.82 8.45
CA LEU A 227 12.62 26.42 8.76
C LEU A 227 13.38 27.54 9.51
N THR A 228 13.17 28.79 9.14
CA THR A 228 13.79 29.95 9.81
C THR A 228 13.24 30.14 11.24
N GLN A 229 11.97 29.84 11.46
CA GLN A 229 11.30 30.08 12.74
C GLN A 229 11.48 28.93 13.74
N TYR A 230 11.35 27.67 13.28
CA TYR A 230 11.31 26.48 14.14
C TYR A 230 12.57 25.59 14.02
N GLY A 231 13.42 25.84 13.05
CA GLY A 231 14.53 24.94 12.71
C GLY A 231 14.09 23.69 11.96
N ALA A 232 15.02 22.75 11.74
CA ALA A 232 14.81 21.56 10.91
C ALA A 232 14.19 20.38 11.67
N GLY A 233 14.38 20.28 12.99
CA GLY A 233 13.95 19.13 13.78
C GLY A 233 13.49 19.50 15.17
N VAL A 234 12.83 18.58 15.87
CA VAL A 234 12.24 18.79 17.19
C VAL A 234 13.06 18.15 18.30
N CYS A 235 13.87 17.13 17.96
CA CYS A 235 14.77 16.40 18.88
C CYS A 235 14.08 15.74 20.08
N SER A 236 12.78 15.44 19.97
CA SER A 236 12.00 14.74 20.98
C SER A 236 10.82 13.99 20.37
N THR A 237 10.17 13.16 21.17
CA THR A 237 8.91 12.49 20.78
C THR A 237 7.70 13.39 21.08
N ARG A 238 6.56 13.10 20.42
CA ARG A 238 5.29 13.79 20.67
C ARG A 238 4.84 13.68 22.12
N GLN A 239 5.15 12.55 22.77
CA GLN A 239 4.78 12.26 24.16
C GLN A 239 5.55 13.09 25.18
N GLU A 240 6.75 13.55 24.83
CA GLU A 240 7.61 14.34 25.73
C GLU A 240 7.54 15.82 25.35
N MET A 241 8.62 16.38 24.80
CA MET A 241 8.75 17.81 24.47
C MET A 241 8.70 18.08 22.95
N GLY A 242 8.21 17.12 22.18
CA GLY A 242 8.18 17.19 20.71
C GLY A 242 6.82 17.53 20.10
N ASN A 243 5.85 17.99 20.89
CA ASN A 243 4.56 18.43 20.40
C ASN A 243 4.55 19.93 20.13
N LEU A 244 4.64 20.32 18.86
CA LEU A 244 4.54 21.71 18.43
C LEU A 244 3.09 22.10 18.10
N ASP A 245 2.79 23.40 18.13
CA ASP A 245 1.53 23.98 17.64
C ASP A 245 1.21 23.57 16.19
N LYS A 246 2.25 23.46 15.36
CA LYS A 246 2.15 22.97 13.97
C LYS A 246 1.63 21.54 13.86
N HIS A 247 1.90 20.66 14.82
CA HIS A 247 1.33 19.32 14.84
C HIS A 247 -0.18 19.36 15.07
N GLU A 248 -0.62 20.22 16.00
CA GLU A 248 -2.05 20.35 16.30
C GLU A 248 -2.80 21.02 15.14
N GLU A 249 -2.20 22.04 14.51
CA GLU A 249 -2.75 22.67 13.31
C GLU A 249 -2.93 21.61 12.20
N LEU A 250 -1.90 20.80 11.94
CA LEU A 250 -1.91 19.76 10.92
C LEU A 250 -2.96 18.68 11.21
N GLU A 251 -3.05 18.19 12.44
CA GLU A 251 -4.02 17.16 12.82
C GLU A 251 -5.46 17.64 12.70
N LYS A 252 -5.73 18.89 13.05
CA LYS A 252 -7.05 19.53 12.83
C LYS A 252 -7.38 19.67 11.34
N LEU A 253 -6.39 20.04 10.53
CA LEU A 253 -6.55 20.16 9.08
C LEU A 253 -6.83 18.80 8.43
N VAL A 254 -6.07 17.76 8.81
CA VAL A 254 -6.28 16.39 8.33
C VAL A 254 -7.67 15.88 8.69
N ALA A 255 -8.12 16.07 9.95
CA ALA A 255 -9.44 15.64 10.37
C ALA A 255 -10.55 16.32 9.55
N ARG A 256 -10.41 17.64 9.31
CA ARG A 256 -11.35 18.42 8.49
C ARG A 256 -11.33 18.00 7.02
N PHE A 257 -10.14 17.71 6.46
CA PHE A 257 -9.99 17.23 5.09
C PHE A 257 -10.67 15.89 4.87
N LEU A 258 -10.53 14.96 5.82
CA LEU A 258 -11.14 13.64 5.76
C LEU A 258 -12.63 13.62 6.12
N GLY A 259 -13.13 14.65 6.82
CA GLY A 259 -14.47 14.68 7.35
C GLY A 259 -14.68 13.75 8.56
N VAL A 260 -13.65 13.60 9.41
CA VAL A 260 -13.66 12.77 10.62
C VAL A 260 -13.49 13.62 11.88
N GLU A 261 -13.80 13.05 13.07
CA GLU A 261 -13.77 13.77 14.34
C GLU A 261 -12.36 14.20 14.77
N ALA A 262 -11.36 13.33 14.54
CA ALA A 262 -9.96 13.59 14.93
C ALA A 262 -8.97 12.87 14.01
N ALA A 263 -7.74 13.35 14.04
CA ALA A 263 -6.62 12.71 13.36
C ALA A 263 -5.34 12.81 14.21
N MET A 264 -4.40 11.94 13.91
CA MET A 264 -3.05 11.96 14.45
C MET A 264 -2.02 11.77 13.34
N THR A 265 -0.92 12.51 13.39
CA THR A 265 0.15 12.48 12.40
C THR A 265 1.39 11.75 12.91
N TYR A 266 2.11 11.10 11.98
CA TYR A 266 3.29 10.25 12.24
C TYR A 266 4.42 10.60 11.29
N GLY A 267 5.67 10.46 11.74
CA GLY A 267 6.84 10.81 10.95
C GLY A 267 7.15 9.89 9.74
N MET A 268 6.54 8.69 9.66
CA MET A 268 6.83 7.73 8.61
C MET A 268 5.58 6.95 8.20
N GLY A 269 5.21 6.99 6.91
CA GLY A 269 4.02 6.32 6.37
C GLY A 269 4.02 4.80 6.61
N PHE A 270 5.16 4.12 6.42
CA PHE A 270 5.26 2.68 6.68
C PHE A 270 4.97 2.32 8.14
N SER A 271 5.55 3.06 9.09
CA SER A 271 5.34 2.82 10.51
C SER A 271 3.94 3.18 10.98
N THR A 272 3.23 4.05 10.25
CA THR A 272 1.83 4.36 10.53
C THR A 272 0.97 3.10 10.51
N ASN A 273 1.15 2.20 9.55
CA ASN A 273 0.49 0.89 9.53
C ASN A 273 1.10 -0.08 10.55
N SER A 274 2.43 -0.30 10.45
CA SER A 274 3.08 -1.41 11.14
C SER A 274 3.08 -1.27 12.67
N MET A 275 2.98 -0.04 13.20
CA MET A 275 3.02 0.23 14.64
C MET A 275 1.64 0.55 15.25
N ASN A 276 0.64 0.94 14.43
CA ASN A 276 -0.70 1.22 14.92
C ASN A 276 -1.62 0.00 14.88
N ILE A 277 -1.52 -0.88 13.88
CA ILE A 277 -2.31 -2.12 13.85
C ILE A 277 -2.10 -2.96 15.12
N PRO A 278 -0.86 -3.16 15.62
CA PRO A 278 -0.64 -3.89 16.88
C PRO A 278 -1.25 -3.23 18.13
N ALA A 279 -1.46 -1.92 18.11
CA ALA A 279 -2.13 -1.21 19.19
C ALA A 279 -3.65 -1.46 19.18
N LEU A 280 -4.26 -1.69 18.01
CA LEU A 280 -5.70 -1.86 17.84
C LEU A 280 -6.18 -3.29 18.07
N VAL A 281 -5.38 -4.28 17.68
CA VAL A 281 -5.74 -5.70 17.71
C VAL A 281 -4.59 -6.56 18.21
N GLY A 282 -4.93 -7.68 18.86
CA GLY A 282 -3.94 -8.59 19.45
C GLY A 282 -4.48 -10.02 19.56
N LYS A 283 -3.92 -10.81 20.47
CA LYS A 283 -4.36 -12.19 20.73
C LYS A 283 -5.87 -12.27 21.02
N GLY A 284 -6.54 -13.17 20.33
CA GLY A 284 -8.00 -13.35 20.41
C GLY A 284 -8.79 -12.47 19.44
N CYS A 285 -8.12 -11.62 18.65
CA CYS A 285 -8.70 -10.89 17.53
C CYS A 285 -8.44 -11.63 16.21
N LEU A 286 -9.26 -11.33 15.20
CA LEU A 286 -9.12 -11.81 13.83
C LEU A 286 -8.84 -10.62 12.90
N ILE A 287 -7.86 -10.77 12.03
CA ILE A 287 -7.61 -9.88 10.90
C ILE A 287 -7.98 -10.60 9.62
N LEU A 288 -8.82 -9.98 8.81
CA LEU A 288 -9.11 -10.38 7.43
C LEU A 288 -8.39 -9.41 6.49
N SER A 289 -7.33 -9.90 5.86
CA SER A 289 -6.44 -9.11 5.00
C SER A 289 -6.67 -9.46 3.54
N ASP A 290 -6.77 -8.44 2.67
CA ASP A 290 -6.68 -8.66 1.24
C ASP A 290 -5.31 -9.29 0.88
N GLU A 291 -5.29 -10.19 -0.11
CA GLU A 291 -4.06 -10.92 -0.49
C GLU A 291 -2.97 -10.02 -1.08
N LEU A 292 -3.34 -8.84 -1.60
CA LEU A 292 -2.43 -7.89 -2.24
C LEU A 292 -2.05 -6.70 -1.34
N ASN A 293 -2.42 -6.74 -0.08
CA ASN A 293 -2.10 -5.68 0.87
C ASN A 293 -0.60 -5.41 0.98
N HIS A 294 -0.26 -4.15 1.13
CA HIS A 294 1.10 -3.64 1.25
C HIS A 294 1.88 -4.27 2.43
N ALA A 295 3.18 -4.39 2.26
CA ALA A 295 4.08 -4.98 3.26
C ALA A 295 3.95 -4.36 4.66
N SER A 296 3.60 -3.07 4.78
CA SER A 296 3.39 -2.39 6.08
C SER A 296 2.15 -2.90 6.81
N LEU A 297 1.04 -3.17 6.09
CA LEU A 297 -0.17 -3.79 6.63
C LEU A 297 0.10 -5.23 7.06
N VAL A 298 0.80 -5.99 6.20
CA VAL A 298 1.20 -7.38 6.50
C VAL A 298 2.10 -7.45 7.72
N LEU A 299 3.08 -6.54 7.84
CA LEU A 299 3.96 -6.48 9.00
C LEU A 299 3.18 -6.10 10.26
N GLY A 300 2.34 -5.07 10.22
CA GLY A 300 1.49 -4.67 11.34
C GLY A 300 0.56 -5.79 11.81
N ALA A 301 -0.06 -6.50 10.86
CA ALA A 301 -0.88 -7.66 11.16
C ALA A 301 -0.09 -8.78 11.86
N ARG A 302 1.14 -9.06 11.41
CA ARG A 302 2.02 -10.07 12.04
C ARG A 302 2.47 -9.65 13.44
N LEU A 303 2.87 -8.41 13.62
CA LEU A 303 3.33 -7.87 14.91
C LEU A 303 2.21 -7.84 15.97
N SER A 304 0.95 -7.75 15.56
CA SER A 304 -0.19 -7.71 16.48
C SER A 304 -0.39 -9.03 17.25
N GLY A 305 0.06 -10.16 16.72
CA GLY A 305 -0.21 -11.47 17.28
C GLY A 305 -1.67 -11.94 17.16
N ALA A 306 -2.50 -11.22 16.40
CA ALA A 306 -3.86 -11.63 16.04
C ALA A 306 -3.83 -12.81 15.06
N THR A 307 -4.94 -13.52 14.95
CA THR A 307 -5.10 -14.52 13.89
C THR A 307 -5.34 -13.83 12.57
N ILE A 308 -4.57 -14.18 11.54
CA ILE A 308 -4.67 -13.59 10.21
C ILE A 308 -5.28 -14.60 9.25
N ARG A 309 -6.30 -14.18 8.50
CA ARG A 309 -6.85 -14.91 7.35
C ARG A 309 -6.83 -14.00 6.13
N ILE A 310 -6.45 -14.56 4.99
CA ILE A 310 -6.31 -13.81 3.73
C ILE A 310 -7.51 -14.15 2.86
N PHE A 311 -8.18 -13.13 2.33
CA PHE A 311 -9.20 -13.28 1.29
C PHE A 311 -8.64 -12.88 -0.08
N LYS A 312 -9.28 -13.36 -1.14
CA LYS A 312 -8.90 -13.09 -2.50
C LYS A 312 -9.14 -11.62 -2.85
N HIS A 313 -8.20 -11.03 -3.59
CA HIS A 313 -8.25 -9.62 -3.96
C HIS A 313 -9.58 -9.23 -4.57
N ASN A 314 -10.18 -8.15 -4.04
CA ASN A 314 -11.47 -7.60 -4.45
C ASN A 314 -12.62 -8.63 -4.57
N ASN A 315 -12.49 -9.82 -3.97
CA ASN A 315 -13.49 -10.88 -4.03
C ASN A 315 -14.38 -10.87 -2.78
N MET A 316 -15.53 -10.24 -2.89
CA MET A 316 -16.49 -10.08 -1.79
C MET A 316 -17.09 -11.41 -1.33
N GLN A 317 -17.24 -12.39 -2.21
CA GLN A 317 -17.69 -13.74 -1.84
C GLN A 317 -16.65 -14.45 -0.96
N SER A 318 -15.36 -14.28 -1.28
CA SER A 318 -14.26 -14.80 -0.46
C SER A 318 -14.24 -14.14 0.92
N LEU A 319 -14.40 -12.81 0.98
CA LEU A 319 -14.46 -12.06 2.24
C LEU A 319 -15.68 -12.47 3.07
N GLU A 320 -16.86 -12.53 2.47
CA GLU A 320 -18.09 -12.91 3.17
C GLU A 320 -18.02 -14.35 3.72
N LYS A 321 -17.46 -15.27 2.94
CA LYS A 321 -17.24 -16.64 3.39
C LYS A 321 -16.37 -16.68 4.65
N LEU A 322 -15.27 -15.93 4.67
CA LEU A 322 -14.38 -15.88 5.84
C LEU A 322 -15.02 -15.22 7.05
N LEU A 323 -15.84 -14.17 6.86
CA LEU A 323 -16.59 -13.53 7.92
C LEU A 323 -17.61 -14.51 8.55
N ARG A 324 -18.37 -15.21 7.72
CA ARG A 324 -19.34 -16.21 8.13
C ARG A 324 -18.67 -17.34 8.90
N ASP A 325 -17.61 -17.92 8.35
CA ASP A 325 -16.81 -18.96 8.98
C ASP A 325 -16.20 -18.51 10.32
N ALA A 326 -15.78 -17.24 10.40
CA ALA A 326 -15.22 -16.68 11.63
C ALA A 326 -16.26 -16.59 12.75
N ILE A 327 -17.48 -16.17 12.43
CA ILE A 327 -18.56 -16.04 13.42
C ILE A 327 -19.07 -17.41 13.86
N VAL A 328 -19.26 -18.34 12.92
CA VAL A 328 -19.80 -19.68 13.22
C VAL A 328 -18.80 -20.51 14.04
N HIS A 329 -17.52 -20.50 13.68
CA HIS A 329 -16.53 -21.37 14.30
C HIS A 329 -15.78 -20.73 15.47
N GLY A 330 -15.76 -19.40 15.57
CA GLY A 330 -15.01 -18.67 16.58
C GLY A 330 -13.49 -18.90 16.50
N GLN A 331 -12.82 -18.67 17.63
CA GLN A 331 -11.38 -18.84 17.76
C GLN A 331 -10.94 -20.30 17.61
N PRO A 332 -9.81 -20.59 16.97
CA PRO A 332 -9.26 -21.95 16.89
C PRO A 332 -9.13 -22.60 18.28
N ARG A 333 -9.41 -23.90 18.40
CA ARG A 333 -9.35 -24.73 19.60
C ARG A 333 -10.38 -24.38 20.68
N THR A 334 -10.52 -23.09 21.03
CA THR A 334 -11.39 -22.66 22.15
C THR A 334 -12.85 -22.45 21.75
N ARG A 335 -13.12 -22.23 20.45
CA ARG A 335 -14.45 -21.90 19.91
C ARG A 335 -15.08 -20.62 20.50
N ARG A 336 -14.31 -19.85 21.27
CA ARG A 336 -14.79 -18.59 21.84
C ARG A 336 -15.04 -17.56 20.72
N PRO A 337 -15.98 -16.62 20.89
CA PRO A 337 -16.12 -15.50 19.97
C PRO A 337 -14.83 -14.70 19.84
N TRP A 338 -14.60 -14.11 18.67
CA TRP A 338 -13.48 -13.19 18.46
C TRP A 338 -13.69 -11.91 19.29
N LYS A 339 -12.64 -11.40 19.90
CA LYS A 339 -12.69 -10.12 20.61
C LYS A 339 -12.98 -8.96 19.66
N LYS A 340 -12.33 -8.97 18.49
CA LYS A 340 -12.53 -8.03 17.39
C LYS A 340 -12.30 -8.76 16.07
N ILE A 341 -12.97 -8.34 15.02
CA ILE A 341 -12.70 -8.71 13.63
C ILE A 341 -12.35 -7.43 12.89
N LEU A 342 -11.17 -7.36 12.29
CA LEU A 342 -10.66 -6.21 11.56
C LEU A 342 -10.42 -6.59 10.10
N ILE A 343 -11.05 -5.87 9.18
CA ILE A 343 -10.84 -5.99 7.74
C ILE A 343 -9.77 -4.97 7.35
N LEU A 344 -8.72 -5.41 6.64
CA LEU A 344 -7.65 -4.55 6.12
C LEU A 344 -7.71 -4.51 4.61
N VAL A 345 -7.87 -3.31 4.04
CA VAL A 345 -7.89 -3.06 2.58
C VAL A 345 -7.14 -1.77 2.24
N GLU A 346 -6.69 -1.65 0.98
CA GLU A 346 -6.10 -0.41 0.45
C GLU A 346 -7.08 0.28 -0.51
N GLY A 347 -7.08 1.61 -0.54
CA GLY A 347 -7.89 2.38 -1.47
C GLY A 347 -7.49 2.14 -2.93
N ILE A 348 -6.16 2.24 -3.22
CA ILE A 348 -5.55 1.79 -4.48
C ILE A 348 -4.39 0.87 -4.15
N TYR A 349 -4.34 -0.28 -4.79
CA TYR A 349 -3.26 -1.26 -4.67
C TYR A 349 -2.09 -0.88 -5.58
N SER A 350 -0.92 -0.69 -4.98
CA SER A 350 0.24 -0.05 -5.63
C SER A 350 0.87 -0.85 -6.76
N MET A 351 0.67 -2.16 -6.79
CA MET A 351 1.27 -3.04 -7.81
C MET A 351 0.30 -3.38 -8.93
N GLU A 352 -0.99 -3.42 -8.65
CA GLU A 352 -2.05 -3.77 -9.59
C GLU A 352 -2.74 -2.54 -10.18
N GLY A 353 -2.68 -1.39 -9.49
CA GLY A 353 -3.44 -0.20 -9.87
C GLY A 353 -4.95 -0.38 -9.72
N SER A 354 -5.38 -1.40 -8.99
CA SER A 354 -6.80 -1.66 -8.73
C SER A 354 -7.32 -0.79 -7.58
N ILE A 355 -8.58 -0.40 -7.67
CA ILE A 355 -9.33 0.33 -6.64
C ILE A 355 -10.14 -0.68 -5.85
N VAL A 356 -10.20 -0.53 -4.52
CA VAL A 356 -11.01 -1.40 -3.66
C VAL A 356 -12.51 -1.24 -3.95
N ARG A 357 -13.27 -2.33 -3.86
CA ARG A 357 -14.73 -2.33 -3.92
C ARG A 357 -15.32 -1.89 -2.56
N LEU A 358 -15.05 -0.64 -2.19
CA LEU A 358 -15.33 -0.12 -0.85
C LEU A 358 -16.81 -0.18 -0.45
N PRO A 359 -17.80 0.10 -1.34
CA PRO A 359 -19.22 0.00 -1.00
C PRO A 359 -19.61 -1.39 -0.49
N GLU A 360 -19.16 -2.43 -1.16
CA GLU A 360 -19.46 -3.81 -0.79
C GLU A 360 -18.71 -4.23 0.49
N VAL A 361 -17.47 -3.78 0.68
CA VAL A 361 -16.71 -4.01 1.92
C VAL A 361 -17.44 -3.40 3.11
N ILE A 362 -17.95 -2.16 2.98
CA ILE A 362 -18.73 -1.49 4.02
C ILE A 362 -20.05 -2.23 4.28
N ALA A 363 -20.73 -2.69 3.25
CA ALA A 363 -21.95 -3.48 3.41
C ALA A 363 -21.70 -4.77 4.22
N LEU A 364 -20.62 -5.50 3.91
CA LEU A 364 -20.20 -6.68 4.65
C LEU A 364 -19.76 -6.34 6.08
N LYS A 365 -19.00 -5.26 6.27
CA LYS A 365 -18.63 -4.75 7.60
C LYS A 365 -19.86 -4.52 8.47
N LYS A 366 -20.86 -3.81 7.96
CA LYS A 366 -22.10 -3.52 8.68
C LYS A 366 -22.90 -4.80 8.97
N LYS A 367 -23.03 -5.70 7.98
CA LYS A 367 -23.75 -6.98 8.11
C LYS A 367 -23.16 -7.88 9.20
N TYR A 368 -21.82 -7.98 9.27
CA TYR A 368 -21.11 -8.87 10.18
C TYR A 368 -20.55 -8.18 11.43
N LYS A 369 -20.84 -6.88 11.63
CA LYS A 369 -20.40 -6.06 12.77
C LYS A 369 -18.88 -6.16 13.00
N SER A 370 -18.10 -6.05 11.93
CA SER A 370 -16.65 -5.99 11.93
C SER A 370 -16.14 -4.56 11.81
N TYR A 371 -14.86 -4.35 12.07
CA TYR A 371 -14.19 -3.05 11.89
C TYR A 371 -13.46 -3.02 10.55
N LEU A 372 -13.33 -1.82 9.98
CA LEU A 372 -12.65 -1.56 8.73
C LEU A 372 -11.46 -0.62 8.94
N TYR A 373 -10.29 -1.07 8.52
CA TYR A 373 -9.07 -0.29 8.38
C TYR A 373 -8.81 -0.08 6.89
N LEU A 374 -8.85 1.16 6.45
CA LEU A 374 -8.65 1.57 5.06
C LEU A 374 -7.31 2.31 4.92
N ASP A 375 -6.42 1.80 4.09
CA ASP A 375 -5.16 2.45 3.73
C ASP A 375 -5.35 3.25 2.43
N GLU A 376 -5.44 4.56 2.57
CA GLU A 376 -5.60 5.53 1.47
C GLU A 376 -4.26 6.04 0.91
N ALA A 377 -3.14 5.35 1.18
CA ALA A 377 -1.83 5.86 0.84
C ALA A 377 -1.64 6.21 -0.64
N HIS A 378 -2.33 5.55 -1.55
CA HIS A 378 -2.30 5.83 -3.00
C HIS A 378 -3.54 6.56 -3.52
N SER A 379 -4.62 6.60 -2.76
CA SER A 379 -5.90 7.20 -3.18
C SER A 379 -6.09 8.62 -2.68
N ILE A 380 -5.57 8.95 -1.50
CA ILE A 380 -5.67 10.32 -0.96
C ILE A 380 -4.92 11.32 -1.84
N GLY A 381 -5.55 12.42 -2.18
CA GLY A 381 -5.08 13.40 -3.14
C GLY A 381 -5.21 12.96 -4.60
N ALA A 382 -5.40 11.67 -4.89
CA ALA A 382 -5.39 11.12 -6.24
C ALA A 382 -6.77 10.70 -6.77
N LEU A 383 -7.71 10.39 -5.89
CA LEU A 383 -9.09 10.04 -6.24
C LEU A 383 -10.08 10.98 -5.58
N GLY A 384 -11.28 11.04 -6.15
CA GLY A 384 -12.34 11.95 -5.76
C GLY A 384 -12.24 13.31 -6.46
N LEU A 385 -13.35 14.06 -6.51
CA LEU A 385 -13.41 15.39 -7.17
C LEU A 385 -12.56 16.44 -6.44
N THR A 386 -12.42 16.29 -5.13
CA THR A 386 -11.65 17.21 -4.28
C THR A 386 -10.40 16.53 -3.69
N GLY A 387 -10.04 15.33 -4.20
CA GLY A 387 -8.86 14.59 -3.77
C GLY A 387 -8.97 13.92 -2.40
N ARG A 388 -10.18 13.71 -1.89
CA ARG A 388 -10.42 13.09 -0.57
C ARG A 388 -10.40 11.56 -0.57
N GLY A 389 -9.85 10.96 -1.62
CA GLY A 389 -9.60 9.53 -1.69
C GLY A 389 -10.80 8.69 -2.13
N VAL A 390 -10.73 7.39 -1.83
CA VAL A 390 -11.71 6.42 -2.32
C VAL A 390 -13.07 6.55 -1.66
N VAL A 391 -13.14 7.09 -0.45
CA VAL A 391 -14.42 7.34 0.24
C VAL A 391 -15.23 8.38 -0.52
N GLU A 392 -14.60 9.49 -0.91
CA GLU A 392 -15.25 10.51 -1.74
C GLU A 392 -15.54 9.98 -3.16
N TYR A 393 -14.62 9.20 -3.73
CA TYR A 393 -14.77 8.63 -5.08
C TYR A 393 -16.07 7.84 -5.22
N PHE A 394 -16.48 7.09 -4.20
CA PHE A 394 -17.74 6.37 -4.16
C PHE A 394 -18.90 7.16 -3.52
N GLY A 395 -18.66 8.36 -3.02
CA GLY A 395 -19.68 9.16 -2.33
C GLY A 395 -20.19 8.55 -1.03
N LEU A 396 -19.30 7.88 -0.29
CA LEU A 396 -19.63 7.20 0.96
C LEU A 396 -19.46 8.12 2.17
N ASN A 397 -20.13 7.78 3.29
CA ASN A 397 -19.93 8.50 4.54
C ASN A 397 -18.56 8.12 5.16
N PRO A 398 -17.67 9.09 5.47
CA PRO A 398 -16.42 8.83 6.17
C PRO A 398 -16.57 8.06 7.50
N GLU A 399 -17.68 8.26 8.22
CA GLU A 399 -17.98 7.56 9.47
C GLU A 399 -18.16 6.04 9.31
N ASP A 400 -18.41 5.56 8.10
CA ASP A 400 -18.52 4.14 7.80
C ASP A 400 -17.17 3.42 7.82
N VAL A 401 -16.06 4.16 7.81
CA VAL A 401 -14.69 3.64 7.93
C VAL A 401 -14.19 3.90 9.34
N ASP A 402 -13.82 2.83 10.07
CA ASP A 402 -13.42 2.98 11.48
C ASP A 402 -12.04 3.57 11.64
N VAL A 403 -11.12 3.23 10.73
CA VAL A 403 -9.73 3.70 10.73
C VAL A 403 -9.34 4.10 9.32
N MET A 404 -9.14 5.38 9.08
CA MET A 404 -8.61 5.93 7.84
C MET A 404 -7.12 6.20 8.00
N MET A 405 -6.30 5.44 7.30
CA MET A 405 -4.85 5.69 7.22
C MET A 405 -4.51 6.32 5.87
N GLY A 406 -3.58 7.25 5.86
CA GLY A 406 -2.99 7.78 4.64
C GLY A 406 -1.55 8.23 4.83
N THR A 407 -0.92 8.61 3.73
CA THR A 407 0.48 9.06 3.73
C THR A 407 0.62 10.44 3.08
N PHE A 408 1.55 11.22 3.59
CA PHE A 408 1.95 12.50 3.02
C PHE A 408 3.09 12.38 1.99
N THR A 409 3.60 11.16 1.79
CA THR A 409 4.79 10.91 0.96
C THR A 409 4.54 10.92 -0.54
N LYS A 410 3.30 11.02 -0.98
CA LYS A 410 2.89 10.91 -2.39
C LYS A 410 2.24 12.20 -2.88
N SER A 411 0.92 12.31 -2.80
CA SER A 411 0.17 13.47 -3.33
C SER A 411 0.57 14.81 -2.70
N PHE A 412 1.02 14.82 -1.44
CA PHE A 412 1.38 16.06 -0.74
C PHE A 412 2.87 16.44 -0.87
N GLY A 413 3.69 15.60 -1.51
CA GLY A 413 5.11 15.87 -1.76
C GLY A 413 5.98 16.02 -0.50
N ALA A 414 5.65 15.30 0.59
CA ALA A 414 6.27 15.45 1.90
C ALA A 414 6.75 14.12 2.49
N ALA A 415 6.76 13.96 3.79
CA ALA A 415 7.05 12.73 4.51
C ALA A 415 6.01 12.49 5.61
N GLY A 416 5.91 11.24 6.10
CA GLY A 416 5.01 10.89 7.18
C GLY A 416 3.69 10.28 6.72
N GLY A 417 2.79 10.11 7.67
CA GLY A 417 1.44 9.59 7.46
C GLY A 417 0.51 10.04 8.57
N TYR A 418 -0.74 9.64 8.47
CA TYR A 418 -1.77 9.96 9.46
C TYR A 418 -2.71 8.79 9.70
N ILE A 419 -3.42 8.83 10.82
CA ILE A 419 -4.64 8.07 11.07
C ILE A 419 -5.73 9.05 11.44
N GLY A 420 -6.88 8.91 10.79
CA GLY A 420 -8.12 9.63 11.11
C GLY A 420 -9.24 8.68 11.50
N GLY A 421 -10.18 9.17 12.32
CA GLY A 421 -11.32 8.43 12.78
C GLY A 421 -12.02 9.08 13.96
N LYS A 422 -12.71 8.29 14.78
CA LYS A 422 -13.37 8.78 15.98
C LYS A 422 -12.35 9.30 17.00
N LYS A 423 -12.77 10.32 17.76
CA LYS A 423 -11.88 10.97 18.74
C LYS A 423 -11.32 9.98 19.78
N GLU A 424 -12.16 9.07 20.29
CA GLU A 424 -11.75 8.08 21.29
C GLU A 424 -10.68 7.10 20.73
N LEU A 425 -10.78 6.76 19.44
CA LEU A 425 -9.76 5.96 18.77
C LEU A 425 -8.42 6.69 18.70
N ILE A 426 -8.43 7.95 18.33
CA ILE A 426 -7.23 8.77 18.20
C ILE A 426 -6.59 9.00 19.58
N ASP A 427 -7.38 9.30 20.60
CA ASP A 427 -6.90 9.48 21.98
C ASP A 427 -6.27 8.18 22.51
N TYR A 428 -6.86 7.02 22.19
CA TYR A 428 -6.29 5.72 22.50
C TYR A 428 -4.93 5.51 21.82
N LEU A 429 -4.83 5.79 20.52
CA LEU A 429 -3.58 5.62 19.77
C LEU A 429 -2.46 6.54 20.26
N ARG A 430 -2.77 7.74 20.74
CA ARG A 430 -1.77 8.67 21.31
C ARG A 430 -0.97 8.05 22.45
N THR A 431 -1.58 7.17 23.21
CA THR A 431 -0.97 6.57 24.40
C THR A 431 -0.52 5.13 24.22
N HIS A 432 -1.01 4.44 23.20
CA HIS A 432 -0.77 2.99 23.01
C HIS A 432 0.03 2.66 21.74
N SER A 433 0.10 3.57 20.77
CA SER A 433 0.87 3.33 19.56
C SER A 433 2.37 3.54 19.81
N HIS A 434 3.19 2.56 19.43
CA HIS A 434 4.63 2.67 19.56
C HIS A 434 5.21 3.84 18.75
N SER A 435 4.65 4.12 17.56
CA SER A 435 5.09 5.26 16.75
C SER A 435 4.64 6.60 17.33
N ALA A 436 3.53 6.65 18.07
CA ALA A 436 3.10 7.85 18.76
C ALA A 436 3.98 8.18 19.98
N VAL A 437 4.34 7.14 20.73
CA VAL A 437 5.04 7.30 22.02
C VAL A 437 6.55 7.43 21.84
N TYR A 438 7.16 6.64 20.95
CA TYR A 438 8.62 6.47 20.90
C TYR A 438 9.29 7.07 19.65
N ALA A 439 8.54 7.34 18.58
CA ALA A 439 9.14 7.89 17.37
C ALA A 439 9.41 9.40 17.52
N ALA A 440 10.47 9.87 16.87
CA ALA A 440 10.72 11.29 16.74
C ALA A 440 9.56 12.01 16.05
N SER A 441 9.29 13.23 16.48
CA SER A 441 8.23 14.07 15.94
C SER A 441 8.50 14.47 14.49
N LEU A 442 7.45 14.70 13.73
CA LEU A 442 7.54 15.18 12.36
C LEU A 442 8.24 16.55 12.31
N SER A 443 9.13 16.72 11.32
CA SER A 443 9.93 17.94 11.14
C SER A 443 9.05 19.15 10.79
N PRO A 444 9.30 20.35 11.38
CA PRO A 444 8.50 21.54 11.12
C PRO A 444 8.39 21.95 9.65
N PRO A 445 9.47 21.98 8.83
CA PRO A 445 9.35 22.31 7.41
C PRO A 445 8.54 21.25 6.62
N VAL A 446 8.59 19.99 7.04
CA VAL A 446 7.78 18.92 6.44
C VAL A 446 6.30 19.12 6.78
N MET A 447 5.98 19.49 8.02
CA MET A 447 4.60 19.81 8.40
C MET A 447 4.04 20.98 7.58
N GLU A 448 4.82 22.01 7.40
CA GLU A 448 4.38 23.19 6.64
C GLU A 448 4.18 22.88 5.15
N GLN A 449 5.03 22.01 4.56
CA GLN A 449 4.81 21.48 3.22
C GLN A 449 3.44 20.79 3.12
N ILE A 450 3.08 19.97 4.10
CA ILE A 450 1.80 19.26 4.14
C ILE A 450 0.64 20.24 4.34
N LEU A 451 0.74 21.13 5.31
CA LEU A 451 -0.27 22.15 5.61
C LEU A 451 -0.59 22.97 4.36
N THR A 452 0.45 23.46 3.68
CA THR A 452 0.31 24.31 2.50
C THR A 452 -0.30 23.53 1.33
N SER A 453 0.20 22.33 1.03
CA SER A 453 -0.34 21.51 -0.06
C SER A 453 -1.80 21.09 0.18
N MET A 454 -2.17 20.75 1.42
CA MET A 454 -3.57 20.42 1.76
C MET A 454 -4.49 21.65 1.66
N LYS A 455 -4.08 22.82 2.18
CA LYS A 455 -4.84 24.06 2.04
C LYS A 455 -5.05 24.44 0.57
N CYS A 456 -4.04 24.23 -0.27
CA CYS A 456 -4.13 24.45 -1.71
C CYS A 456 -5.16 23.49 -2.36
N ILE A 457 -5.12 22.18 -2.05
CA ILE A 457 -6.11 21.21 -2.55
C ILE A 457 -7.54 21.58 -2.12
N MET A 458 -7.71 22.09 -0.90
CA MET A 458 -8.98 22.55 -0.35
C MET A 458 -9.43 23.91 -0.94
N GLY A 459 -8.56 24.65 -1.62
CA GLY A 459 -8.81 26.00 -2.11
C GLY A 459 -8.81 27.07 -1.01
N GLU A 460 -8.23 26.77 0.16
CA GLU A 460 -8.13 27.68 1.30
C GLU A 460 -7.01 28.71 1.14
N ASP A 461 -6.15 28.53 0.15
CA ASP A 461 -5.14 29.51 -0.29
C ASP A 461 -5.74 30.61 -1.20
N GLY A 462 -7.03 30.51 -1.53
CA GLY A 462 -7.74 31.42 -2.41
C GLY A 462 -7.53 31.16 -3.90
N THR A 463 -6.86 30.04 -4.26
CA THR A 463 -6.62 29.63 -5.65
C THR A 463 -7.44 28.41 -6.05
N THR A 464 -7.54 28.14 -7.35
CA THR A 464 -8.13 26.92 -7.92
C THR A 464 -7.08 25.86 -8.23
N PHE A 465 -5.79 26.20 -8.06
CA PHE A 465 -4.66 25.38 -8.49
C PHE A 465 -4.71 23.93 -7.98
N GLY A 466 -5.06 23.73 -6.70
CA GLY A 466 -5.16 22.38 -6.15
C GLY A 466 -6.24 21.52 -6.81
N LYS A 467 -7.41 22.12 -7.11
CA LYS A 467 -8.49 21.43 -7.84
C LYS A 467 -8.10 21.13 -9.28
N GLU A 468 -7.43 22.06 -9.93
CA GLU A 468 -6.89 21.89 -11.29
C GLU A 468 -5.88 20.74 -11.33
N CYS A 469 -5.00 20.61 -10.33
CA CYS A 469 -4.08 19.49 -10.22
C CYS A 469 -4.82 18.13 -10.08
N VAL A 470 -5.87 18.05 -9.27
CA VAL A 470 -6.67 16.82 -9.12
C VAL A 470 -7.35 16.44 -10.43
N GLN A 471 -7.96 17.41 -11.11
CA GLN A 471 -8.58 17.22 -12.41
C GLN A 471 -7.56 16.80 -13.48
N GLN A 472 -6.45 17.51 -13.58
CA GLN A 472 -5.37 17.22 -14.54
C GLN A 472 -4.80 15.80 -14.33
N LEU A 473 -4.66 15.36 -13.08
CA LEU A 473 -4.25 13.99 -12.79
C LEU A 473 -5.23 12.96 -13.36
N ALA A 474 -6.53 13.18 -13.16
CA ALA A 474 -7.58 12.27 -13.65
C ALA A 474 -7.60 12.22 -15.19
N GLU A 475 -7.49 13.39 -15.86
CA GLU A 475 -7.43 13.49 -17.32
C GLU A 475 -6.19 12.81 -17.89
N ASN A 476 -5.00 13.10 -17.34
CA ASN A 476 -3.74 12.48 -17.72
C ASN A 476 -3.78 10.95 -17.57
N THR A 477 -4.36 10.47 -16.46
CA THR A 477 -4.48 9.06 -16.17
C THR A 477 -5.32 8.33 -17.21
N ARG A 478 -6.51 8.84 -17.50
CA ARG A 478 -7.42 8.25 -18.49
C ARG A 478 -6.82 8.31 -19.90
N TYR A 479 -6.21 9.45 -20.26
CA TYR A 479 -5.52 9.62 -21.54
C TYR A 479 -4.42 8.55 -21.69
N PHE A 480 -3.50 8.45 -20.75
CA PHE A 480 -2.36 7.54 -20.81
C PHE A 480 -2.81 6.06 -20.85
N ARG A 481 -3.78 5.66 -20.02
CA ARG A 481 -4.33 4.29 -20.01
C ARG A 481 -5.02 3.92 -21.33
N ARG A 482 -5.83 4.83 -21.88
CA ARG A 482 -6.51 4.63 -23.16
C ARG A 482 -5.50 4.40 -24.27
N ARG A 483 -4.50 5.29 -24.39
CA ARG A 483 -3.46 5.19 -25.42
C ARG A 483 -2.69 3.86 -25.33
N LEU A 484 -2.33 3.42 -24.14
CA LEU A 484 -1.64 2.13 -23.96
C LEU A 484 -2.49 0.94 -24.42
N LYS A 485 -3.79 0.93 -24.14
CA LYS A 485 -4.71 -0.10 -24.61
C LYS A 485 -4.83 -0.08 -26.13
N GLU A 486 -4.97 1.08 -26.75
CA GLU A 486 -5.01 1.26 -28.22
C GLU A 486 -3.73 0.72 -28.89
N MET A 487 -2.58 0.88 -28.27
CA MET A 487 -1.29 0.38 -28.75
C MET A 487 -1.14 -1.15 -28.59
N GLY A 488 -2.05 -1.82 -27.89
CA GLY A 488 -2.06 -3.27 -27.70
C GLY A 488 -1.25 -3.75 -26.49
N PHE A 489 -1.03 -2.89 -25.50
CA PHE A 489 -0.42 -3.30 -24.23
C PHE A 489 -1.45 -3.93 -23.28
N ILE A 490 -1.01 -4.93 -22.51
CA ILE A 490 -1.77 -5.39 -21.34
C ILE A 490 -1.38 -4.52 -20.15
N ILE A 491 -2.36 -3.79 -19.62
CA ILE A 491 -2.25 -2.98 -18.41
C ILE A 491 -3.29 -3.41 -17.39
N TYR A 492 -2.92 -3.41 -16.11
CA TYR A 492 -3.83 -3.80 -15.02
C TYR A 492 -4.46 -2.60 -14.32
N GLY A 493 -5.53 -2.86 -13.58
CA GLY A 493 -6.23 -1.93 -12.69
C GLY A 493 -7.34 -1.12 -13.33
N ASN A 494 -7.93 -0.23 -12.53
CA ASN A 494 -9.06 0.61 -12.93
C ASN A 494 -8.63 1.82 -13.76
N GLU A 495 -9.54 2.36 -14.55
CA GLU A 495 -9.25 3.47 -15.47
C GLU A 495 -8.86 4.78 -14.78
N ASP A 496 -9.40 5.03 -13.59
CA ASP A 496 -9.11 6.22 -12.80
C ASP A 496 -7.88 6.10 -11.90
N SER A 497 -7.23 4.92 -11.87
CA SER A 497 -6.03 4.73 -11.05
C SER A 497 -4.78 5.33 -11.72
N PRO A 498 -4.07 6.28 -11.06
CA PRO A 498 -2.86 6.90 -11.60
C PRO A 498 -1.64 5.96 -11.59
N VAL A 499 -1.78 4.80 -10.96
CA VAL A 499 -0.79 3.72 -11.02
C VAL A 499 -1.11 2.82 -12.21
N VAL A 500 -0.23 2.78 -13.19
CA VAL A 500 -0.44 2.06 -14.45
C VAL A 500 0.61 0.95 -14.61
N PRO A 501 0.28 -0.28 -14.19
CA PRO A 501 1.15 -1.44 -14.39
C PRO A 501 1.06 -1.95 -15.83
N LEU A 502 2.18 -1.94 -16.54
CA LEU A 502 2.33 -2.49 -17.89
C LEU A 502 3.06 -3.82 -17.81
N MET A 503 2.47 -4.87 -18.35
CA MET A 503 2.93 -6.24 -18.19
C MET A 503 4.14 -6.55 -19.09
N LEU A 504 5.24 -7.01 -18.47
CA LEU A 504 6.48 -7.40 -19.16
C LEU A 504 6.66 -8.93 -19.21
N TYR A 505 6.10 -9.65 -18.24
CA TYR A 505 6.15 -11.09 -18.04
C TYR A 505 7.56 -11.68 -17.91
N MET A 506 8.32 -11.74 -18.99
CA MET A 506 9.60 -12.45 -19.08
C MET A 506 10.71 -11.75 -18.28
N PRO A 507 11.52 -12.50 -17.48
CA PRO A 507 12.57 -11.92 -16.64
C PRO A 507 13.63 -11.15 -17.43
N ALA A 508 13.96 -11.59 -18.65
CA ALA A 508 14.92 -10.89 -19.51
C ALA A 508 14.44 -9.51 -19.94
N LYS A 509 13.13 -9.32 -20.10
CA LYS A 509 12.51 -8.06 -20.54
C LYS A 509 12.49 -7.00 -19.44
N ILE A 510 12.53 -7.39 -18.16
CA ILE A 510 12.49 -6.46 -17.02
C ILE A 510 13.68 -5.47 -17.09
N GLY A 511 14.89 -5.99 -17.09
CA GLY A 511 16.10 -5.16 -17.15
C GLY A 511 16.30 -4.48 -18.50
N ALA A 512 15.99 -5.19 -19.60
CA ALA A 512 16.06 -4.64 -20.95
C ALA A 512 15.15 -3.42 -21.09
N PHE A 513 13.89 -3.52 -20.64
CA PHE A 513 12.91 -2.43 -20.68
C PHE A 513 13.40 -1.21 -19.89
N GLY A 514 13.83 -1.40 -18.64
CA GLY A 514 14.30 -0.29 -17.81
C GLY A 514 15.52 0.43 -18.38
N ARG A 515 16.43 -0.30 -19.07
CA ARG A 515 17.62 0.26 -19.72
C ARG A 515 17.27 1.00 -21.01
N GLU A 516 16.39 0.42 -21.85
CA GLU A 516 15.97 1.04 -23.11
C GLU A 516 15.17 2.32 -22.89
N MET A 517 14.29 2.35 -21.88
CA MET A 517 13.57 3.57 -21.50
C MET A 517 14.52 4.65 -20.98
N LEU A 518 15.52 4.30 -20.15
CA LEU A 518 16.49 5.29 -19.68
C LEU A 518 17.36 5.86 -20.78
N LYS A 519 17.76 5.06 -21.80
CA LYS A 519 18.49 5.56 -22.98
C LYS A 519 17.70 6.63 -23.74
N ARG A 520 16.37 6.62 -23.61
CA ARG A 520 15.43 7.59 -24.20
C ARG A 520 15.04 8.71 -23.22
N ASN A 521 15.83 8.89 -22.16
CA ASN A 521 15.57 9.86 -21.10
C ASN A 521 14.21 9.67 -20.39
N ILE A 522 13.75 8.43 -20.22
CA ILE A 522 12.53 8.13 -19.50
C ILE A 522 12.85 7.22 -18.30
N GLY A 523 12.59 7.73 -17.09
CA GLY A 523 12.77 7.03 -15.83
C GLY A 523 11.53 6.23 -15.45
N VAL A 524 11.59 4.90 -15.46
CA VAL A 524 10.50 3.99 -15.08
C VAL A 524 10.93 3.04 -13.97
N VAL A 525 9.95 2.55 -13.22
CA VAL A 525 10.17 1.51 -12.21
C VAL A 525 9.75 0.17 -12.78
N VAL A 526 10.68 -0.79 -12.81
CA VAL A 526 10.39 -2.17 -13.20
C VAL A 526 10.30 -3.05 -11.96
N VAL A 527 9.36 -3.99 -11.94
CA VAL A 527 9.11 -4.87 -10.80
C VAL A 527 8.96 -6.31 -11.29
N GLY A 528 9.54 -7.24 -10.56
CA GLY A 528 9.44 -8.66 -10.82
C GLY A 528 9.51 -9.47 -9.53
N PHE A 529 9.53 -10.79 -9.67
CA PHE A 529 9.68 -11.68 -8.53
C PHE A 529 10.90 -11.29 -7.65
N PRO A 530 10.79 -11.32 -6.28
CA PRO A 530 9.68 -11.82 -5.48
C PRO A 530 8.59 -10.77 -5.13
N ALA A 531 8.71 -9.52 -5.58
CA ALA A 531 7.74 -8.47 -5.28
C ALA A 531 6.40 -8.65 -6.02
N THR A 532 6.41 -9.38 -7.15
CA THR A 532 5.23 -9.82 -7.88
C THR A 532 5.29 -11.32 -8.12
N PRO A 533 4.17 -11.98 -8.48
CA PRO A 533 4.21 -13.37 -8.96
C PRO A 533 5.20 -13.55 -10.13
N ILE A 534 5.74 -14.77 -10.28
CA ILE A 534 6.78 -15.08 -11.30
C ILE A 534 6.33 -14.68 -12.71
N ILE A 535 5.06 -14.91 -13.05
CA ILE A 535 4.52 -14.65 -14.39
C ILE A 535 4.00 -13.24 -14.57
N GLU A 536 4.08 -12.37 -13.55
CA GLU A 536 3.45 -11.05 -13.57
C GLU A 536 4.44 -9.91 -13.38
N SER A 537 5.65 -10.07 -13.91
CA SER A 537 6.61 -8.98 -13.94
C SER A 537 6.09 -7.82 -14.78
N ARG A 538 6.30 -6.60 -14.31
CA ARG A 538 5.69 -5.39 -14.88
C ARG A 538 6.59 -4.17 -14.80
N ALA A 539 6.35 -3.21 -15.66
CA ALA A 539 6.77 -1.83 -15.47
C ALA A 539 5.63 -1.06 -14.83
N ARG A 540 5.91 -0.30 -13.79
CA ARG A 540 4.92 0.52 -13.11
C ARG A 540 5.13 1.97 -13.45
N PHE A 541 4.18 2.54 -14.18
CA PHE A 541 4.12 3.97 -14.46
C PHE A 541 3.27 4.66 -13.39
N CYS A 542 3.73 5.82 -12.94
CA CYS A 542 2.99 6.68 -12.03
C CYS A 542 2.71 7.99 -12.77
N VAL A 543 1.45 8.23 -13.10
CA VAL A 543 1.01 9.45 -13.75
C VAL A 543 0.94 10.57 -12.72
N SER A 544 1.30 11.79 -13.12
CA SER A 544 1.30 13.00 -12.29
C SER A 544 0.52 14.11 -12.98
N ALA A 545 -0.08 15.00 -12.19
CA ALA A 545 -0.64 16.25 -12.68
C ALA A 545 0.42 17.17 -13.32
N ALA A 546 1.68 17.02 -12.89
CA ALA A 546 2.80 17.77 -13.46
C ALA A 546 3.22 17.30 -14.88
N HIS A 547 2.71 16.17 -15.36
CA HIS A 547 2.93 15.73 -16.73
C HIS A 547 2.01 16.49 -17.66
N THR A 548 2.59 17.19 -18.63
CA THR A 548 1.81 17.78 -19.72
C THR A 548 1.46 16.71 -20.75
N LYS A 549 0.47 16.99 -21.61
CA LYS A 549 0.08 16.07 -22.68
C LYS A 549 1.27 15.76 -23.61
N GLU A 550 2.10 16.77 -23.92
CA GLU A 550 3.28 16.63 -24.76
C GLU A 550 4.32 15.67 -24.14
N ILE A 551 4.51 15.75 -22.81
CA ILE A 551 5.39 14.81 -22.09
C ILE A 551 4.84 13.37 -22.19
N LEU A 552 3.54 13.19 -22.01
CA LEU A 552 2.91 11.88 -22.15
C LEU A 552 2.99 11.35 -23.58
N ASP A 553 2.83 12.18 -24.59
CA ASP A 553 2.96 11.82 -26.01
C ASP A 553 4.40 11.39 -26.36
N ILE A 554 5.41 12.07 -25.82
CA ILE A 554 6.81 11.64 -25.94
C ILE A 554 7.00 10.26 -25.31
N VAL A 555 6.50 10.06 -24.08
CA VAL A 555 6.61 8.75 -23.41
C VAL A 555 5.92 7.65 -24.23
N LEU A 556 4.73 7.90 -24.75
CA LEU A 556 3.97 6.94 -25.55
C LEU A 556 4.70 6.59 -26.85
N LYS A 557 5.25 7.57 -27.54
CA LYS A 557 6.04 7.36 -28.77
C LYS A 557 7.26 6.46 -28.50
N GLU A 558 8.09 6.84 -27.54
CA GLU A 558 9.30 6.08 -27.20
C GLU A 558 8.97 4.68 -26.67
N LEU A 559 7.85 4.56 -25.96
CA LEU A 559 7.35 3.26 -25.47
C LEU A 559 6.92 2.36 -26.63
N ASP A 560 6.33 2.92 -27.69
CA ASP A 560 5.93 2.16 -28.88
C ASP A 560 7.15 1.54 -29.58
N GLU A 561 8.22 2.31 -29.76
CA GLU A 561 9.49 1.84 -30.30
C GLU A 561 10.14 0.75 -29.44
N VAL A 562 10.15 0.93 -28.11
CA VAL A 562 10.67 -0.09 -27.17
C VAL A 562 9.80 -1.33 -27.18
N ALA A 563 8.50 -1.17 -27.36
CA ALA A 563 7.57 -2.29 -27.41
C ALA A 563 7.77 -3.15 -28.67
N ASP A 564 8.04 -2.54 -29.80
CA ASP A 564 8.36 -3.28 -31.02
C ASP A 564 9.71 -4.00 -30.89
N LEU A 565 10.73 -3.34 -30.33
CA LEU A 565 12.03 -3.95 -30.06
C LEU A 565 11.94 -5.15 -29.12
N LEU A 566 11.16 -5.06 -28.05
CA LEU A 566 11.05 -6.08 -27.02
C LEU A 566 9.82 -6.98 -27.18
N GLN A 567 8.98 -6.77 -28.18
CA GLN A 567 7.74 -7.52 -28.43
C GLN A 567 6.83 -7.54 -27.18
N LEU A 568 6.35 -6.34 -26.78
CA LEU A 568 5.54 -6.17 -25.56
C LEU A 568 4.04 -6.00 -25.80
N LYS A 569 3.59 -5.95 -27.04
CA LYS A 569 2.18 -5.78 -27.42
C LYS A 569 1.46 -7.12 -27.38
N TYR A 570 1.05 -7.55 -26.18
CA TYR A 570 0.51 -8.87 -25.92
C TYR A 570 -1.02 -8.94 -25.98
N SER A 571 -1.72 -7.78 -25.91
CA SER A 571 -3.18 -7.78 -25.86
C SER A 571 -3.82 -8.36 -27.12
N ARG A 572 -4.83 -9.20 -26.91
CA ARG A 572 -5.68 -9.75 -27.95
C ARG A 572 -6.86 -8.83 -28.27
N HIS A 573 -7.18 -7.91 -27.36
CA HIS A 573 -8.27 -6.95 -27.44
C HIS A 573 -7.73 -5.57 -27.79
N ARG A 574 -7.40 -5.35 -29.07
CA ARG A 574 -7.02 -4.01 -29.53
C ARG A 574 -8.27 -3.16 -29.62
N LEU A 575 -8.33 -2.08 -28.84
CA LEU A 575 -9.35 -1.06 -29.07
C LEU A 575 -9.10 -0.44 -30.45
N VAL A 576 -10.13 -0.40 -31.29
CA VAL A 576 -10.05 0.32 -32.57
C VAL A 576 -9.86 1.82 -32.23
N PRO A 577 -8.87 2.51 -32.81
CA PRO A 577 -8.69 3.92 -32.55
C PRO A 577 -9.97 4.66 -32.94
N LEU A 578 -10.60 5.30 -31.95
CA LEU A 578 -11.67 6.25 -32.25
C LEU A 578 -10.98 7.50 -32.81
N LEU A 579 -10.93 7.59 -34.13
CA LEU A 579 -10.53 8.81 -34.84
C LEU A 579 -11.34 9.98 -34.29
N ASP A 580 -10.65 10.93 -33.68
CA ASP A 580 -11.03 12.30 -33.34
C ASP A 580 -12.55 12.58 -33.25
N ARG A 581 -13.24 11.99 -32.27
CA ARG A 581 -14.52 12.52 -31.85
C ARG A 581 -14.32 13.37 -30.60
N PRO A 582 -14.85 14.60 -30.60
CA PRO A 582 -14.91 15.35 -29.36
C PRO A 582 -15.70 14.54 -28.32
N PHE A 583 -15.29 14.64 -27.09
CA PHE A 583 -15.82 13.90 -25.94
C PHE A 583 -17.33 14.13 -25.83
N ASP A 584 -18.14 13.20 -26.33
CA ASP A 584 -19.58 13.20 -26.15
C ASP A 584 -19.93 12.23 -25.00
N GLU A 585 -20.49 12.77 -23.93
CA GLU A 585 -20.74 12.06 -22.67
C GLU A 585 -21.84 10.99 -22.76
N THR A 586 -22.44 10.72 -23.92
CA THR A 586 -23.74 10.04 -24.01
C THR A 586 -23.81 8.74 -24.79
N THR A 587 -22.74 8.16 -25.33
CA THR A 587 -22.85 6.93 -26.11
C THR A 587 -22.08 5.77 -25.52
N TYR A 588 -22.76 4.98 -24.67
CA TYR A 588 -22.53 3.55 -24.55
C TYR A 588 -23.77 2.83 -25.07
N GLU A 589 -23.74 2.40 -26.32
CA GLU A 589 -24.66 1.37 -26.80
C GLU A 589 -24.22 0.03 -26.21
N GLU A 590 -25.15 -0.62 -25.54
CA GLU A 590 -25.07 -2.01 -25.11
C GLU A 590 -24.89 -2.89 -26.36
N THR A 591 -23.79 -3.60 -26.48
CA THR A 591 -23.73 -4.78 -27.30
C THR A 591 -24.05 -5.96 -26.42
N GLU A 592 -25.32 -6.40 -26.49
CA GLU A 592 -25.71 -7.76 -26.14
C GLU A 592 -24.96 -8.72 -27.08
N ASP A 593 -24.14 -9.62 -26.48
CA ASP A 593 -24.02 -11.05 -26.85
C ASP A 593 -23.25 -11.79 -25.72
#